data_d0581ef7dae15f1beeaa6b72b72227c7
#
_entry.id   d0581ef7dae15f1beeaa6b72b72227c7
#
_cell.length_a   1.000
_cell.length_b   1.000
_cell.length_c   1.000
_cell.angle_alpha   90.00
_cell.angle_beta   90.00
_cell.angle_gamma   90.00
#
_symmetry.space_group_name_H-M   'P 1'
#
loop_
_entity.id
_entity.type
_entity.pdbx_description
1 polymer ?
#
loop_
_entity_poly.entity_id
_entity_poly.type
_entity_poly.pdbx_seq_one_letter_code
_entity_poly.pdbx_strand_id
1 'polypeptide(L)'
;GSSDPDFANEAPNRVTDHYGFVGGGYRNQAGDGLGLTSDAAFAVVAGGAQNTASGPRSTVGGGDTNVASEFRSTISGGSQNTASGLGASIGGGVNNAAVGQGSAVAGGSGNCAGGTYSWSGGRRAKSRPATDPGALVQACDGLTYPGGSGDAGTFIWADSQELDFVSTGSNQFLVRADGGLMLNTNAPFASGDDLVVGARPIGGDADSDLRLLTRSNKSVNFFVNDTTGSLSIVLSALATGNNRISVSGGAGGAATLSNGGAWTNASSRSFKTGLMEVDPTAILDRLVALPISTWTYLGSDEGTHLGPMAEDFKAAFDLAGDGKSIATVDADGVALAAIQGLNHKLEAEKASLQAQLRQLAARLAALEAAGER
;
A
#
# COMPACT_ATOMS: atom_id res chain seq x y z
N GLY A 1 -25.20 50.07 -22.88
CA GLY A 1 -25.36 49.28 -24.08
C GLY A 1 -24.35 49.72 -25.12
N SER A 2 -23.62 48.84 -25.73
CA SER A 2 -22.73 49.09 -26.86
C SER A 2 -23.63 49.40 -28.09
N SER A 3 -23.33 50.45 -28.80
CA SER A 3 -23.92 50.79 -30.09
C SER A 3 -23.19 50.11 -31.27
N ASP A 4 -22.47 49.07 -31.02
CA ASP A 4 -21.77 48.29 -32.03
C ASP A 4 -22.80 47.47 -32.86
N PRO A 5 -22.89 47.66 -34.16
CA PRO A 5 -23.86 46.94 -35.00
C PRO A 5 -23.60 45.43 -35.05
N ASP A 6 -22.41 44.95 -34.74
CA ASP A 6 -22.10 43.52 -34.69
C ASP A 6 -22.73 42.82 -33.48
N PHE A 7 -23.21 43.60 -32.50
CA PHE A 7 -23.89 43.07 -31.27
C PHE A 7 -25.42 43.32 -31.28
N ALA A 8 -26.02 43.70 -32.40
CA ALA A 8 -27.43 44.03 -32.47
C ALA A 8 -28.43 42.89 -32.20
N ASN A 9 -27.96 41.63 -32.15
CA ASN A 9 -28.75 40.42 -31.85
C ASN A 9 -28.42 39.77 -30.51
N GLU A 10 -27.71 40.45 -29.61
CA GLU A 10 -27.22 39.85 -28.38
C GLU A 10 -28.18 40.03 -27.21
N ALA A 11 -28.52 38.95 -26.53
CA ALA A 11 -29.38 39.02 -25.36
C ALA A 11 -28.67 39.78 -24.23
N PRO A 12 -29.34 40.75 -23.60
CA PRO A 12 -28.76 41.55 -22.52
C PRO A 12 -28.52 40.70 -21.24
N ASN A 13 -27.76 41.27 -20.32
CA ASN A 13 -27.74 40.79 -18.94
C ASN A 13 -29.15 40.89 -18.34
N ARG A 14 -29.58 39.95 -17.55
CA ARG A 14 -30.91 39.85 -16.98
C ARG A 14 -30.86 39.66 -15.45
N VAL A 15 -31.69 40.42 -14.76
CA VAL A 15 -32.04 40.14 -13.36
C VAL A 15 -33.53 39.78 -13.39
N THR A 16 -33.84 38.55 -13.01
CA THR A 16 -35.20 38.01 -13.13
C THR A 16 -35.89 37.88 -11.77
N ASP A 17 -35.12 37.89 -10.68
CA ASP A 17 -35.63 37.69 -9.34
C ASP A 17 -35.26 38.82 -8.37
N HIS A 18 -35.97 38.88 -7.23
CA HIS A 18 -35.82 39.93 -6.25
C HIS A 18 -34.40 40.00 -5.71
N TYR A 19 -33.89 41.21 -5.58
CA TYR A 19 -32.55 41.47 -5.02
C TYR A 19 -31.41 40.81 -5.79
N GLY A 20 -31.64 40.38 -7.03
CA GLY A 20 -30.60 39.89 -7.92
C GLY A 20 -29.67 41.01 -8.37
N PHE A 21 -28.42 40.67 -8.72
CA PHE A 21 -27.40 41.61 -9.15
C PHE A 21 -26.61 41.05 -10.33
N VAL A 22 -26.46 41.83 -11.40
CA VAL A 22 -25.50 41.59 -12.48
C VAL A 22 -24.63 42.84 -12.62
N GLY A 23 -23.33 42.71 -12.38
CA GLY A 23 -22.39 43.83 -12.38
C GLY A 23 -21.98 44.31 -13.77
N GLY A 24 -22.14 43.48 -14.82
CA GLY A 24 -21.77 43.82 -16.19
C GLY A 24 -21.56 42.58 -17.07
N GLY A 25 -20.96 42.79 -18.25
CA GLY A 25 -20.62 41.70 -19.17
C GLY A 25 -21.78 41.38 -20.16
N TYR A 26 -21.85 40.13 -20.60
CA TYR A 26 -22.67 39.73 -21.72
C TYR A 26 -23.50 38.47 -21.38
N ARG A 27 -24.83 38.51 -21.64
CA ARG A 27 -25.77 37.39 -21.40
C ARG A 27 -25.75 36.78 -20.02
N ASN A 28 -25.38 37.52 -19.01
CA ASN A 28 -25.40 37.01 -17.62
C ASN A 28 -26.83 37.05 -17.05
N GLN A 29 -27.18 36.07 -16.24
CA GLN A 29 -28.49 35.99 -15.58
C GLN A 29 -28.37 35.83 -14.09
N ALA A 30 -29.02 36.69 -13.32
CA ALA A 30 -29.24 36.57 -11.87
C ALA A 30 -30.73 36.31 -11.60
N GLY A 31 -31.05 35.13 -11.09
CA GLY A 31 -32.39 34.58 -10.96
C GLY A 31 -32.63 33.44 -11.95
N ASP A 32 -33.69 32.66 -11.78
CA ASP A 32 -34.00 31.50 -12.60
C ASP A 32 -34.83 31.82 -13.86
N GLY A 33 -35.46 32.97 -13.87
CA GLY A 33 -36.34 33.41 -14.97
C GLY A 33 -37.66 32.67 -15.04
N LEU A 34 -38.04 31.96 -14.02
CA LEU A 34 -39.24 31.14 -13.90
C LEU A 34 -40.26 31.80 -12.97
N GLY A 35 -41.47 31.88 -13.33
CA GLY A 35 -42.72 32.25 -12.65
C GLY A 35 -42.71 33.17 -11.44
N LEU A 36 -42.05 32.79 -10.37
CA LEU A 36 -42.00 33.55 -9.10
C LEU A 36 -40.67 34.31 -8.99
N THR A 37 -40.74 35.61 -8.77
CA THR A 37 -39.55 36.47 -8.67
C THR A 37 -38.86 36.40 -7.31
N SER A 38 -39.34 35.55 -6.40
CA SER A 38 -38.80 35.41 -5.03
C SER A 38 -38.11 34.07 -4.74
N ASP A 39 -38.21 33.09 -5.63
CA ASP A 39 -37.70 31.75 -5.44
C ASP A 39 -36.18 31.64 -5.68
N ALA A 40 -35.60 32.47 -6.57
CA ALA A 40 -34.15 32.61 -6.76
C ALA A 40 -33.62 33.98 -6.27
N ALA A 41 -34.19 34.53 -5.19
CA ALA A 41 -33.83 35.84 -4.67
C ALA A 41 -32.37 35.91 -4.17
N PHE A 42 -31.76 37.09 -4.26
CA PHE A 42 -30.37 37.41 -3.89
C PHE A 42 -29.32 36.70 -4.75
N ALA A 43 -29.65 36.29 -5.95
CA ALA A 43 -28.67 35.72 -6.88
C ALA A 43 -27.72 36.82 -7.41
N VAL A 44 -26.43 36.50 -7.55
CA VAL A 44 -25.39 37.46 -7.93
C VAL A 44 -24.54 36.91 -9.06
N VAL A 45 -24.41 37.71 -10.15
CA VAL A 45 -23.35 37.54 -11.17
C VAL A 45 -22.53 38.80 -11.22
N ALA A 46 -21.27 38.77 -10.81
CA ALA A 46 -20.45 40.01 -10.81
C ALA A 46 -20.08 40.47 -12.20
N GLY A 47 -19.96 39.55 -13.17
CA GLY A 47 -19.69 39.93 -14.57
C GLY A 47 -19.38 38.74 -15.46
N GLY A 48 -18.65 38.97 -16.58
CA GLY A 48 -18.26 37.93 -17.52
C GLY A 48 -19.28 37.69 -18.62
N ALA A 49 -19.31 36.48 -19.20
CA ALA A 49 -20.17 36.13 -20.30
C ALA A 49 -20.97 34.85 -19.99
N GLN A 50 -22.28 34.89 -20.32
CA GLN A 50 -23.16 33.71 -20.28
C GLN A 50 -23.23 33.00 -18.92
N ASN A 51 -22.94 33.71 -17.83
CA ASN A 51 -23.00 33.15 -16.49
C ASN A 51 -24.43 33.16 -15.93
N THR A 52 -24.83 32.12 -15.23
CA THR A 52 -26.15 32.00 -14.63
C THR A 52 -26.04 31.70 -13.14
N ALA A 53 -26.61 32.55 -12.30
CA ALA A 53 -26.84 32.32 -10.88
C ALA A 53 -28.35 32.16 -10.69
N SER A 54 -28.88 30.94 -10.70
CA SER A 54 -30.32 30.65 -10.65
C SER A 54 -30.81 30.09 -9.32
N GLY A 55 -29.90 29.71 -8.42
CA GLY A 55 -30.30 29.32 -7.09
C GLY A 55 -30.50 30.49 -6.12
N PRO A 56 -31.37 30.39 -5.10
CA PRO A 56 -31.48 31.45 -4.10
C PRO A 56 -30.14 31.69 -3.39
N ARG A 57 -29.70 32.94 -3.31
CA ARG A 57 -28.42 33.35 -2.75
C ARG A 57 -27.21 32.70 -3.42
N SER A 58 -27.34 32.24 -4.65
CA SER A 58 -26.21 31.72 -5.44
C SER A 58 -25.32 32.86 -5.95
N THR A 59 -24.08 32.55 -6.23
CA THR A 59 -23.10 33.56 -6.66
C THR A 59 -22.20 33.00 -7.75
N VAL A 60 -22.07 33.77 -8.85
CA VAL A 60 -21.03 33.61 -9.86
C VAL A 60 -20.17 34.87 -9.90
N GLY A 61 -18.88 34.74 -9.54
CA GLY A 61 -17.94 35.87 -9.50
C GLY A 61 -17.54 36.39 -10.89
N GLY A 62 -17.72 35.56 -11.93
CA GLY A 62 -17.43 35.96 -13.32
C GLY A 62 -17.03 34.76 -14.19
N GLY A 63 -16.29 35.04 -15.29
CA GLY A 63 -15.86 34.02 -16.23
C GLY A 63 -16.83 33.80 -17.37
N ASP A 64 -16.87 32.57 -17.90
CA ASP A 64 -17.67 32.24 -19.07
C ASP A 64 -18.51 30.99 -18.86
N THR A 65 -19.81 31.04 -19.13
CA THR A 65 -20.74 29.89 -19.14
C THR A 65 -20.73 29.09 -17.81
N ASN A 66 -20.63 29.79 -16.68
CA ASN A 66 -20.71 29.16 -15.36
C ASN A 66 -22.16 29.15 -14.85
N VAL A 67 -22.57 28.05 -14.18
CA VAL A 67 -23.95 27.86 -13.67
C VAL A 67 -23.94 27.51 -12.19
N ALA A 68 -24.49 28.40 -11.35
CA ALA A 68 -24.75 28.19 -9.93
C ALA A 68 -26.27 28.08 -9.71
N SER A 69 -26.80 26.84 -9.58
CA SER A 69 -28.24 26.59 -9.70
C SER A 69 -28.93 26.22 -8.39
N GLU A 70 -28.20 26.02 -7.29
CA GLU A 70 -28.79 25.63 -6.02
C GLU A 70 -28.57 26.65 -4.90
N PHE A 71 -29.35 26.51 -3.80
CA PHE A 71 -29.29 27.42 -2.66
C PHE A 71 -27.87 27.55 -2.13
N ARG A 72 -27.38 28.79 -2.08
CA ARG A 72 -26.00 29.15 -1.63
C ARG A 72 -24.87 28.50 -2.43
N SER A 73 -25.13 28.03 -3.65
CA SER A 73 -24.04 27.55 -4.49
C SER A 73 -23.17 28.73 -4.97
N THR A 74 -21.87 28.48 -5.10
CA THR A 74 -20.90 29.54 -5.40
C THR A 74 -19.88 29.07 -6.43
N ILE A 75 -19.64 29.90 -7.46
CA ILE A 75 -18.54 29.75 -8.41
C ILE A 75 -17.76 31.05 -8.45
N SER A 76 -16.44 30.99 -8.10
CA SER A 76 -15.63 32.20 -8.11
C SER A 76 -15.31 32.72 -9.51
N GLY A 77 -15.23 31.80 -10.51
CA GLY A 77 -14.96 32.15 -11.90
C GLY A 77 -14.60 30.94 -12.74
N GLY A 78 -13.87 31.18 -13.86
CA GLY A 78 -13.48 30.13 -14.80
C GLY A 78 -14.44 29.92 -15.93
N SER A 79 -14.49 28.75 -16.55
CA SER A 79 -15.32 28.47 -17.70
C SER A 79 -16.05 27.14 -17.59
N GLN A 80 -17.34 27.12 -17.95
CA GLN A 80 -18.16 25.90 -18.01
C GLN A 80 -18.22 25.11 -16.66
N ASN A 81 -18.17 25.83 -15.56
CA ASN A 81 -18.29 25.19 -14.23
C ASN A 81 -19.78 25.16 -13.81
N THR A 82 -20.17 24.04 -13.13
CA THR A 82 -21.54 23.85 -12.65
C THR A 82 -21.58 23.54 -11.17
N ALA A 83 -22.14 24.40 -10.36
CA ALA A 83 -22.40 24.18 -8.93
C ALA A 83 -23.90 23.96 -8.72
N SER A 84 -24.34 22.71 -8.69
CA SER A 84 -25.73 22.29 -8.58
C SER A 84 -26.04 21.53 -7.27
N GLY A 85 -25.11 21.45 -6.34
CA GLY A 85 -25.35 20.95 -4.98
C GLY A 85 -25.73 22.09 -4.02
N LEU A 86 -26.59 21.82 -3.04
CA LEU A 86 -26.94 22.76 -1.97
C LEU A 86 -25.66 23.17 -1.21
N GLY A 87 -25.32 24.44 -1.22
CA GLY A 87 -24.10 24.97 -0.62
C GLY A 87 -22.78 24.51 -1.29
N ALA A 88 -22.86 24.00 -2.50
CA ALA A 88 -21.69 23.58 -3.25
C ALA A 88 -20.83 24.75 -3.69
N SER A 89 -19.52 24.54 -3.80
CA SER A 89 -18.56 25.59 -4.16
C SER A 89 -17.54 25.15 -5.21
N ILE A 90 -17.23 26.04 -6.15
CA ILE A 90 -16.16 25.87 -7.14
C ILE A 90 -15.23 27.08 -7.10
N GLY A 91 -13.94 26.87 -6.85
CA GLY A 91 -12.95 27.93 -6.82
C GLY A 91 -12.58 28.50 -8.19
N GLY A 92 -12.82 27.72 -9.25
CA GLY A 92 -12.56 28.14 -10.64
C GLY A 92 -12.15 26.98 -11.53
N GLY A 93 -11.42 27.29 -12.62
CA GLY A 93 -10.97 26.28 -13.58
C GLY A 93 -11.94 26.06 -14.73
N VAL A 94 -11.89 24.90 -15.38
CA VAL A 94 -12.64 24.60 -16.60
C VAL A 94 -13.41 23.30 -16.48
N ASN A 95 -14.68 23.33 -16.82
CA ASN A 95 -15.54 22.14 -16.87
C ASN A 95 -15.50 21.33 -15.55
N ASN A 96 -15.68 22.01 -14.42
CA ASN A 96 -15.77 21.38 -13.11
C ASN A 96 -17.23 21.33 -12.64
N ALA A 97 -17.57 20.30 -11.86
CA ALA A 97 -18.91 20.12 -11.30
C ALA A 97 -18.87 19.86 -9.81
N ALA A 98 -19.66 20.61 -9.05
CA ALA A 98 -19.92 20.38 -7.64
C ALA A 98 -21.42 20.12 -7.45
N VAL A 99 -21.80 18.82 -7.44
CA VAL A 99 -23.22 18.40 -7.45
C VAL A 99 -23.68 17.82 -6.13
N GLY A 100 -22.76 17.39 -5.27
CA GLY A 100 -23.10 16.93 -3.92
C GLY A 100 -23.44 18.08 -2.99
N GLN A 101 -24.34 17.86 -2.02
CA GLN A 101 -24.59 18.83 -0.96
C GLN A 101 -23.29 19.16 -0.20
N GLY A 102 -22.98 20.44 -0.06
CA GLY A 102 -21.76 20.91 0.61
C GLY A 102 -20.46 20.44 -0.03
N SER A 103 -20.51 20.00 -1.29
CA SER A 103 -19.31 19.55 -2.00
C SER A 103 -18.47 20.73 -2.49
N ALA A 104 -17.20 20.49 -2.73
CA ALA A 104 -16.27 21.51 -3.17
C ALA A 104 -15.33 21.01 -4.28
N VAL A 105 -15.15 21.86 -5.31
CA VAL A 105 -14.04 21.73 -6.27
C VAL A 105 -13.09 22.91 -6.07
N ALA A 106 -11.84 22.64 -5.72
CA ALA A 106 -10.85 23.69 -5.51
C ALA A 106 -10.52 24.45 -6.82
N GLY A 107 -10.48 23.70 -7.93
CA GLY A 107 -10.11 24.19 -9.24
C GLY A 107 -9.59 23.08 -10.13
N GLY A 108 -8.94 23.43 -11.24
CA GLY A 108 -8.43 22.48 -12.21
C GLY A 108 -9.38 22.25 -13.37
N SER A 109 -9.43 21.02 -13.92
CA SER A 109 -10.22 20.74 -15.11
C SER A 109 -10.90 19.39 -15.06
N GLY A 110 -12.19 19.35 -15.42
CA GLY A 110 -12.96 18.11 -15.54
C GLY A 110 -13.20 17.38 -14.24
N ASN A 111 -13.19 18.06 -13.10
CA ASN A 111 -13.39 17.45 -11.79
C ASN A 111 -14.89 17.36 -11.44
N CYS A 112 -15.29 16.27 -10.79
CA CYS A 112 -16.63 16.07 -10.27
C CYS A 112 -16.59 15.85 -8.75
N ALA A 113 -17.13 16.79 -7.97
CA ALA A 113 -17.41 16.61 -6.54
C ALA A 113 -18.88 16.18 -6.39
N GLY A 114 -19.13 14.88 -6.59
CA GLY A 114 -20.48 14.32 -6.71
C GLY A 114 -21.10 13.87 -5.39
N GLY A 115 -20.31 13.37 -4.46
CA GLY A 115 -20.79 12.93 -3.15
C GLY A 115 -21.06 14.09 -2.19
N THR A 116 -21.99 13.90 -1.26
CA THR A 116 -22.25 14.86 -0.17
C THR A 116 -20.96 15.13 0.61
N TYR A 117 -20.63 16.39 0.86
CA TYR A 117 -19.39 16.83 1.53
C TYR A 117 -18.08 16.31 0.89
N SER A 118 -18.12 15.94 -0.40
CA SER A 118 -16.91 15.53 -1.12
C SER A 118 -16.07 16.73 -1.55
N TRP A 119 -14.77 16.50 -1.72
CA TRP A 119 -13.83 17.47 -2.26
C TRP A 119 -13.08 16.89 -3.45
N SER A 120 -12.99 17.62 -4.54
CA SER A 120 -12.28 17.21 -5.76
C SER A 120 -11.35 18.32 -6.25
N GLY A 121 -10.19 17.94 -6.81
CA GLY A 121 -9.25 18.90 -7.37
C GLY A 121 -8.21 18.29 -8.29
N GLY A 122 -7.51 19.13 -9.06
CA GLY A 122 -6.54 18.71 -10.06
C GLY A 122 -7.17 18.47 -11.42
N ARG A 123 -6.91 17.33 -12.06
CA ARG A 123 -7.46 17.01 -13.38
C ARG A 123 -8.22 15.69 -13.39
N ARG A 124 -9.53 15.75 -13.71
CA ARG A 124 -10.41 14.57 -13.82
C ARG A 124 -10.51 13.74 -12.54
N ALA A 125 -10.44 14.40 -11.39
CA ALA A 125 -10.73 13.81 -10.09
C ALA A 125 -12.24 13.76 -9.87
N LYS A 126 -12.81 12.57 -9.63
CA LYS A 126 -14.26 12.37 -9.64
C LYS A 126 -14.74 11.57 -8.44
N SER A 127 -15.42 12.20 -7.48
CA SER A 127 -16.26 11.49 -6.52
C SER A 127 -17.66 11.30 -7.13
N ARG A 128 -18.19 10.07 -7.03
CA ARG A 128 -19.44 9.71 -7.72
C ARG A 128 -20.66 10.39 -7.07
N PRO A 129 -21.55 11.01 -7.85
CA PRO A 129 -22.80 11.55 -7.36
C PRO A 129 -23.80 10.43 -7.00
N ALA A 130 -24.84 10.78 -6.23
CA ALA A 130 -25.90 9.85 -5.86
C ALA A 130 -26.73 9.38 -7.06
N THR A 131 -27.00 10.28 -7.98
CA THR A 131 -27.81 10.07 -9.20
C THR A 131 -27.17 10.79 -10.38
N ASP A 132 -27.64 10.51 -11.56
CA ASP A 132 -27.23 11.23 -12.77
C ASP A 132 -27.54 12.73 -12.63
N PRO A 133 -26.55 13.62 -12.66
CA PRO A 133 -26.77 15.06 -12.57
C PRO A 133 -27.25 15.67 -13.87
N GLY A 134 -27.39 14.89 -14.95
CA GLY A 134 -27.90 15.31 -16.24
C GLY A 134 -26.83 15.81 -17.23
N ALA A 135 -27.19 15.89 -18.47
CA ALA A 135 -26.31 16.17 -19.62
C ALA A 135 -25.56 17.51 -19.59
N LEU A 136 -25.97 18.45 -18.75
CA LEU A 136 -25.29 19.75 -18.59
C LEU A 136 -24.06 19.67 -17.66
N VAL A 137 -23.84 18.53 -17.03
CA VAL A 137 -22.79 18.34 -16.02
C VAL A 137 -21.73 17.35 -16.52
N GLN A 138 -21.10 17.69 -17.64
CA GLN A 138 -20.15 16.82 -18.35
C GLN A 138 -18.98 16.29 -17.48
N ALA A 139 -18.56 17.06 -16.48
CA ALA A 139 -17.50 16.61 -15.59
C ALA A 139 -17.84 15.32 -14.82
N CYS A 140 -19.12 15.01 -14.64
CA CYS A 140 -19.62 13.81 -13.97
C CYS A 140 -20.09 12.71 -14.94
N ASP A 141 -19.94 12.91 -16.25
CA ASP A 141 -20.37 11.94 -17.25
C ASP A 141 -19.62 10.60 -17.13
N GLY A 142 -20.31 9.52 -17.50
CA GLY A 142 -19.75 8.17 -17.53
C GLY A 142 -19.53 7.53 -16.17
N LEU A 143 -19.97 8.16 -15.09
CA LEU A 143 -19.88 7.59 -13.74
C LEU A 143 -21.03 6.63 -13.46
N THR A 144 -20.75 5.62 -12.61
CA THR A 144 -21.81 4.82 -12.00
C THR A 144 -22.34 5.55 -10.76
N TYR A 145 -23.65 5.46 -10.53
CA TYR A 145 -24.31 6.20 -9.46
C TYR A 145 -24.68 5.26 -8.31
N PRO A 146 -24.02 5.36 -7.13
CA PRO A 146 -24.25 4.44 -6.01
C PRO A 146 -25.57 4.65 -5.27
N GLY A 147 -26.31 5.73 -5.59
CA GLY A 147 -27.51 6.13 -4.84
C GLY A 147 -27.22 6.83 -3.51
N GLY A 148 -28.25 7.10 -2.70
CA GLY A 148 -28.12 7.71 -1.40
C GLY A 148 -27.48 9.10 -1.40
N SER A 149 -26.33 9.26 -0.78
CA SER A 149 -25.56 10.53 -0.74
C SER A 149 -24.39 10.56 -1.73
N GLY A 150 -24.33 9.63 -2.67
CA GLY A 150 -23.15 9.42 -3.51
C GLY A 150 -21.94 8.92 -2.69
N ASP A 151 -20.73 9.12 -3.18
CA ASP A 151 -19.51 8.82 -2.42
C ASP A 151 -19.20 9.96 -1.44
N ALA A 152 -20.04 10.05 -0.42
CA ALA A 152 -20.02 11.11 0.58
C ALA A 152 -18.68 11.14 1.36
N GLY A 153 -18.27 12.33 1.78
CA GLY A 153 -17.07 12.53 2.62
C GLY A 153 -15.75 12.19 1.93
N THR A 154 -15.75 12.03 0.61
CA THR A 154 -14.55 11.65 -0.15
C THR A 154 -13.71 12.88 -0.51
N PHE A 155 -12.42 12.83 -0.19
CA PHE A 155 -11.40 13.72 -0.73
C PHE A 155 -10.70 13.03 -1.90
N ILE A 156 -10.64 13.68 -3.07
CA ILE A 156 -9.97 13.14 -4.25
C ILE A 156 -9.16 14.21 -4.98
N TRP A 157 -7.87 13.94 -5.16
CA TRP A 157 -6.98 14.77 -5.95
C TRP A 157 -6.33 13.96 -7.06
N ALA A 158 -6.25 14.52 -8.25
CA ALA A 158 -5.63 13.86 -9.40
C ALA A 158 -4.63 14.80 -10.08
N ASP A 159 -3.50 14.23 -10.45
CA ASP A 159 -2.42 14.88 -11.20
C ASP A 159 -2.84 15.32 -12.63
N SER A 160 -1.88 15.65 -13.45
CA SER A 160 -2.12 16.22 -14.80
C SER A 160 -2.58 15.20 -15.87
N GLN A 161 -2.71 13.91 -15.53
CA GLN A 161 -3.11 12.89 -16.52
C GLN A 161 -4.55 13.06 -17.03
N GLU A 162 -4.76 12.76 -18.32
CA GLU A 162 -6.09 12.83 -18.97
C GLU A 162 -6.93 11.56 -18.76
N LEU A 163 -6.82 10.94 -17.63
CA LEU A 163 -7.58 9.75 -17.26
C LEU A 163 -8.46 10.05 -16.05
N ASP A 164 -9.70 9.60 -16.06
CA ASP A 164 -10.58 9.72 -14.91
C ASP A 164 -10.02 8.97 -13.71
N PHE A 165 -9.95 9.67 -12.57
CA PHE A 165 -9.63 9.09 -11.29
C PHE A 165 -10.88 9.15 -10.43
N VAL A 166 -11.51 7.99 -10.22
CA VAL A 166 -12.87 7.88 -9.70
C VAL A 166 -12.86 7.21 -8.33
N SER A 167 -13.66 7.75 -7.40
CA SER A 167 -13.92 7.10 -6.11
C SER A 167 -14.69 5.79 -6.28
N THR A 168 -14.51 4.88 -5.35
CA THR A 168 -15.17 3.57 -5.33
C THR A 168 -16.13 3.40 -4.14
N GLY A 169 -16.19 4.37 -3.25
CA GLY A 169 -17.03 4.39 -2.06
C GLY A 169 -16.93 5.69 -1.28
N SER A 170 -17.73 5.81 -0.23
CA SER A 170 -17.73 6.96 0.67
C SER A 170 -16.51 6.98 1.61
N ASN A 171 -16.20 8.19 2.16
CA ASN A 171 -15.16 8.41 3.17
C ASN A 171 -13.75 7.98 2.73
N GLN A 172 -13.41 8.17 1.47
CA GLN A 172 -12.09 7.86 0.92
C GLN A 172 -11.20 9.11 0.87
N PHE A 173 -9.91 8.93 1.12
CA PHE A 173 -8.86 9.90 0.81
C PHE A 173 -8.03 9.35 -0.35
N LEU A 174 -8.20 9.94 -1.52
CA LEU A 174 -7.66 9.43 -2.78
C LEU A 174 -6.72 10.45 -3.40
N VAL A 175 -5.51 10.05 -3.69
CA VAL A 175 -4.52 10.86 -4.40
C VAL A 175 -3.93 10.04 -5.53
N ARG A 176 -4.02 10.57 -6.76
CA ARG A 176 -3.24 10.09 -7.89
C ARG A 176 -2.11 11.07 -8.12
N ALA A 177 -0.88 10.62 -7.97
CA ALA A 177 0.34 11.38 -8.15
C ALA A 177 1.39 10.50 -8.84
N ASP A 178 1.50 10.59 -10.15
CA ASP A 178 2.41 9.78 -10.97
C ASP A 178 3.89 9.97 -10.58
N GLY A 179 4.24 11.12 -10.01
CA GLY A 179 5.55 11.42 -9.45
C GLY A 179 5.75 10.95 -8.00
N GLY A 180 4.78 10.18 -7.42
CA GLY A 180 4.85 9.70 -6.04
C GLY A 180 4.23 10.63 -5.00
N LEU A 181 4.13 10.17 -3.76
CA LEU A 181 3.57 10.87 -2.61
C LEU A 181 4.63 11.09 -1.54
N MET A 182 4.88 12.36 -1.17
CA MET A 182 5.77 12.73 -0.07
C MET A 182 4.95 13.21 1.13
N LEU A 183 5.23 12.63 2.29
CA LEU A 183 4.62 13.02 3.56
C LEU A 183 5.71 13.51 4.52
N ASN A 184 5.52 14.72 5.07
CA ASN A 184 6.38 15.32 6.08
C ASN A 184 7.86 15.49 5.66
N THR A 185 8.12 15.63 4.38
CA THR A 185 9.45 15.89 3.83
C THR A 185 9.35 16.72 2.56
N ASN A 186 10.37 17.52 2.25
CA ASN A 186 10.55 18.23 0.98
C ASN A 186 11.80 17.74 0.22
N ALA A 187 12.40 16.64 0.64
CA ALA A 187 13.47 16.03 -0.10
C ALA A 187 12.95 15.54 -1.47
N PRO A 188 13.72 15.72 -2.55
CA PRO A 188 13.31 15.23 -3.86
C PRO A 188 13.26 13.70 -3.85
N PHE A 189 12.32 13.14 -4.62
CA PHE A 189 12.31 11.70 -4.87
C PHE A 189 13.60 11.25 -5.55
N ALA A 190 14.20 10.15 -5.08
CA ALA A 190 15.11 9.40 -5.90
C ALA A 190 14.32 8.69 -7.02
N SER A 191 14.98 8.37 -8.14
CA SER A 191 14.29 7.66 -9.23
C SER A 191 13.84 6.28 -8.77
N GLY A 192 12.53 6.04 -8.78
CA GLY A 192 11.91 4.79 -8.35
C GLY A 192 11.21 4.82 -6.98
N ASP A 193 11.17 5.96 -6.30
CA ASP A 193 10.41 6.11 -5.05
C ASP A 193 8.93 6.37 -5.36
N ASP A 194 8.03 5.56 -4.80
CA ASP A 194 6.58 5.72 -4.95
C ASP A 194 5.94 6.40 -3.73
N LEU A 195 6.49 6.18 -2.53
CA LEU A 195 6.04 6.80 -1.29
C LEU A 195 7.23 7.13 -0.39
N VAL A 196 7.37 8.40 -0.04
CA VAL A 196 8.36 8.87 0.94
C VAL A 196 7.64 9.42 2.16
N VAL A 197 7.94 8.83 3.33
CA VAL A 197 7.49 9.35 4.64
C VAL A 197 8.73 9.90 5.35
N GLY A 198 8.81 11.23 5.45
CA GLY A 198 9.94 11.90 6.06
C GLY A 198 9.84 11.99 7.57
N ALA A 199 10.96 11.87 8.25
CA ALA A 199 11.06 12.19 9.66
C ALA A 199 10.93 13.69 9.88
N ARG A 200 10.16 14.10 10.90
CA ARG A 200 10.19 15.46 11.44
C ARG A 200 10.88 15.40 12.80
N PRO A 201 12.03 16.03 13.00
CA PRO A 201 12.67 16.05 14.31
C PRO A 201 11.77 16.84 15.28
N ILE A 202 11.04 16.13 16.12
CA ILE A 202 10.29 16.70 17.24
C ILE A 202 10.81 16.04 18.52
N GLY A 203 11.65 16.76 19.24
CA GLY A 203 11.94 16.41 20.62
C GLY A 203 12.84 15.19 20.86
N GLY A 204 13.85 14.96 20.03
CA GLY A 204 14.95 14.04 20.35
C GLY A 204 14.80 12.59 19.89
N ASP A 205 13.76 12.27 19.16
CA ASP A 205 13.61 11.00 18.43
C ASP A 205 13.62 11.33 16.92
N ALA A 206 14.61 10.82 16.21
CA ALA A 206 14.83 11.08 14.78
C ALA A 206 14.42 9.90 13.89
N ASP A 207 13.70 8.91 14.44
CA ASP A 207 13.33 7.71 13.72
C ASP A 207 12.17 7.98 12.71
N SER A 208 12.27 7.39 11.54
CA SER A 208 11.22 7.45 10.51
C SER A 208 10.31 6.23 10.64
N ASP A 209 9.01 6.47 10.89
CA ASP A 209 8.03 5.42 11.17
C ASP A 209 6.98 5.29 10.07
N LEU A 210 6.78 4.08 9.57
CA LEU A 210 5.55 3.68 8.89
C LEU A 210 4.73 2.79 9.82
N ARG A 211 3.60 3.28 10.30
CA ARG A 211 2.71 2.56 11.19
C ARG A 211 1.41 2.15 10.49
N LEU A 212 1.17 0.86 10.38
CA LEU A 212 -0.07 0.28 9.88
C LEU A 212 -0.95 -0.16 11.06
N LEU A 213 -2.13 0.44 11.19
CA LEU A 213 -3.07 0.16 12.26
C LEU A 213 -4.26 -0.66 11.78
N THR A 214 -4.69 -1.65 12.57
CA THR A 214 -5.99 -2.31 12.40
C THR A 214 -7.04 -1.67 13.31
N ARG A 215 -8.34 -1.91 13.05
CA ARG A 215 -9.45 -1.43 13.91
C ARG A 215 -9.34 -1.86 15.38
N SER A 216 -8.61 -2.91 15.67
CA SER A 216 -8.41 -3.45 17.03
C SER A 216 -7.13 -2.93 17.70
N ASN A 217 -6.60 -1.78 17.28
CA ASN A 217 -5.37 -1.18 17.82
C ASN A 217 -4.10 -2.05 17.72
N LYS A 218 -4.10 -3.04 16.85
CA LYS A 218 -2.90 -3.81 16.52
C LYS A 218 -2.11 -3.06 15.47
N SER A 219 -0.80 -2.99 15.60
CA SER A 219 0.03 -2.28 14.64
C SER A 219 1.21 -3.11 14.16
N VAL A 220 1.61 -2.86 12.93
CA VAL A 220 2.93 -3.19 12.40
C VAL A 220 3.66 -1.86 12.25
N ASN A 221 4.78 -1.73 12.91
CA ASN A 221 5.62 -0.55 12.79
C ASN A 221 6.89 -0.95 12.04
N PHE A 222 7.23 -0.16 11.03
CA PHE A 222 8.52 -0.20 10.37
C PHE A 222 9.24 1.09 10.76
N PHE A 223 10.39 0.99 11.38
CA PHE A 223 11.19 2.16 11.68
C PHE A 223 12.66 1.89 11.39
N VAL A 224 13.34 2.92 10.93
CA VAL A 224 14.78 2.91 10.72
C VAL A 224 15.39 3.74 11.85
N ASN A 225 16.27 3.13 12.62
CA ASN A 225 17.03 3.84 13.64
C ASN A 225 18.12 4.67 12.96
N ASP A 226 18.02 5.99 13.02
CA ASP A 226 18.94 6.91 12.35
C ASP A 226 20.36 6.85 12.90
N THR A 227 20.54 6.42 14.15
CA THR A 227 21.86 6.31 14.78
C THR A 227 22.60 5.06 14.33
N THR A 228 21.90 3.94 14.14
CA THR A 228 22.49 2.64 13.81
C THR A 228 22.26 2.21 12.36
N GLY A 229 21.36 2.89 11.63
CA GLY A 229 20.94 2.48 10.29
C GLY A 229 20.17 1.16 10.23
N SER A 230 19.76 0.62 11.40
CA SER A 230 19.07 -0.66 11.46
C SER A 230 17.56 -0.51 11.16
N LEU A 231 17.04 -1.37 10.30
CA LEU A 231 15.60 -1.52 10.08
C LEU A 231 15.01 -2.42 11.17
N SER A 232 14.10 -1.88 11.96
CA SER A 232 13.33 -2.65 12.93
C SER A 232 11.89 -2.84 12.46
N ILE A 233 11.40 -4.08 12.50
CA ILE A 233 10.00 -4.43 12.28
C ILE A 233 9.41 -4.83 13.62
N VAL A 234 8.68 -3.92 14.27
CA VAL A 234 8.03 -4.21 15.55
C VAL A 234 6.57 -4.57 15.31
N LEU A 235 6.24 -5.79 15.62
CA LEU A 235 4.87 -6.29 15.62
C LEU A 235 4.33 -6.07 17.04
N SER A 236 3.66 -4.94 17.28
CA SER A 236 3.03 -4.68 18.58
C SER A 236 1.86 -5.62 18.76
N ALA A 237 2.04 -6.43 19.74
CA ALA A 237 1.33 -7.62 20.15
C ALA A 237 -0.19 -7.56 20.16
N LEU A 238 -0.67 -8.67 20.37
CA LEU A 238 -1.99 -9.21 20.68
C LEU A 238 -2.60 -9.94 19.48
N ALA A 239 -1.75 -10.56 18.68
CA ALA A 239 -2.24 -11.70 17.91
C ALA A 239 -2.57 -12.82 18.90
N THR A 240 -3.80 -13.26 18.91
CA THR A 240 -4.21 -14.51 19.56
C THR A 240 -3.61 -15.75 18.88
N GLY A 241 -2.74 -15.56 17.87
CA GLY A 241 -2.00 -16.60 17.18
C GLY A 241 -0.53 -16.66 17.63
N ASN A 242 0.10 -17.81 17.50
CA ASN A 242 1.45 -18.07 17.97
C ASN A 242 2.57 -17.55 17.04
N ASN A 243 2.25 -17.02 15.85
CA ASN A 243 3.24 -16.62 14.86
C ASN A 243 3.34 -15.09 14.76
N ARG A 244 4.55 -14.55 14.82
CA ARG A 244 4.82 -13.11 14.62
C ARG A 244 5.14 -12.76 13.18
N ILE A 245 5.89 -13.61 12.51
CA ILE A 245 6.21 -13.45 11.09
C ILE A 245 5.87 -14.76 10.41
N SER A 246 5.18 -14.72 9.30
CA SER A 246 4.94 -15.86 8.42
C SER A 246 5.41 -15.50 7.02
N VAL A 247 6.32 -16.28 6.48
CA VAL A 247 6.76 -16.18 5.09
C VAL A 247 6.20 -17.38 4.36
N SER A 248 5.17 -17.15 3.54
CA SER A 248 4.52 -18.19 2.74
C SER A 248 4.57 -17.83 1.25
N GLY A 249 4.87 -18.81 0.43
CA GLY A 249 4.88 -18.65 -1.03
C GLY A 249 4.70 -20.01 -1.72
N GLY A 250 3.73 -20.08 -2.64
CA GLY A 250 3.47 -21.29 -3.42
C GLY A 250 3.07 -22.53 -2.61
N ALA A 251 3.30 -23.71 -3.19
CA ALA A 251 2.92 -25.00 -2.62
C ALA A 251 3.86 -25.52 -1.50
N GLY A 252 4.93 -24.81 -1.20
CA GLY A 252 6.02 -25.28 -0.32
C GLY A 252 5.77 -25.16 1.20
N GLY A 253 4.63 -24.64 1.61
CA GLY A 253 4.33 -24.35 3.02
C GLY A 253 4.94 -23.03 3.51
N ALA A 254 4.80 -22.73 4.79
CA ALA A 254 5.27 -21.49 5.40
C ALA A 254 6.43 -21.70 6.36
N ALA A 255 7.37 -20.74 6.39
CA ALA A 255 8.28 -20.58 7.51
C ALA A 255 7.71 -19.54 8.48
N THR A 256 7.77 -19.77 9.79
CA THR A 256 7.18 -18.89 10.80
C THR A 256 8.13 -18.62 11.95
N LEU A 257 8.12 -17.38 12.45
CA LEU A 257 8.73 -16.99 13.70
C LEU A 257 7.64 -16.91 14.79
N SER A 258 7.77 -17.71 15.84
CA SER A 258 6.81 -17.72 16.95
C SER A 258 6.99 -16.51 17.90
N ASN A 259 6.01 -16.29 18.78
CA ASN A 259 6.10 -15.28 19.83
C ASN A 259 7.29 -15.51 20.81
N GLY A 260 7.71 -16.74 20.99
CA GLY A 260 8.87 -17.10 21.81
C GLY A 260 10.22 -17.04 21.09
N GLY A 261 10.26 -16.53 19.84
CA GLY A 261 11.48 -16.41 19.05
C GLY A 261 11.90 -17.70 18.31
N ALA A 262 11.08 -18.76 18.33
CA ALA A 262 11.39 -19.98 17.61
C ALA A 262 11.04 -19.85 16.12
N TRP A 263 12.01 -20.13 15.27
CA TRP A 263 11.83 -20.23 13.82
C TRP A 263 11.41 -21.65 13.44
N THR A 264 10.36 -21.80 12.68
CA THR A 264 9.81 -23.08 12.25
C THR A 264 9.72 -23.13 10.73
N ASN A 265 10.28 -24.17 10.13
CA ASN A 265 10.20 -24.42 8.69
C ASN A 265 9.14 -25.51 8.40
N ALA A 266 8.35 -25.29 7.35
CA ALA A 266 7.43 -26.31 6.87
C ALA A 266 8.20 -27.54 6.39
N SER A 267 7.80 -28.76 6.83
CA SER A 267 8.52 -29.99 6.52
C SER A 267 7.62 -31.19 6.23
N SER A 268 6.35 -30.97 5.86
CA SER A 268 5.47 -32.06 5.44
C SER A 268 5.97 -32.73 4.16
N ARG A 269 5.74 -34.04 4.04
CA ARG A 269 5.97 -34.77 2.78
C ARG A 269 5.17 -34.20 1.61
N SER A 270 3.96 -33.66 1.88
CA SER A 270 3.12 -33.02 0.85
C SER A 270 3.71 -31.74 0.25
N PHE A 271 4.72 -31.16 0.89
CA PHE A 271 5.42 -29.97 0.42
C PHE A 271 6.74 -30.27 -0.27
N LYS A 272 7.09 -31.54 -0.43
CA LYS A 272 8.39 -31.99 -0.96
C LYS A 272 8.20 -32.91 -2.15
N THR A 273 9.14 -32.88 -3.05
CA THR A 273 9.21 -33.75 -4.24
C THR A 273 10.62 -34.30 -4.37
N GLY A 274 10.81 -35.35 -5.15
CA GLY A 274 12.15 -35.92 -5.39
C GLY A 274 12.77 -36.58 -4.15
N LEU A 275 11.96 -37.17 -3.27
CA LEU A 275 12.45 -37.87 -2.07
C LEU A 275 13.30 -39.07 -2.47
N MET A 276 14.56 -39.07 -2.00
CA MET A 276 15.50 -40.19 -2.16
C MET A 276 16.11 -40.57 -0.82
N GLU A 277 16.39 -41.85 -0.65
CA GLU A 277 17.14 -42.33 0.52
C GLU A 277 18.60 -41.97 0.38
N VAL A 278 19.23 -41.66 1.51
CA VAL A 278 20.68 -41.37 1.60
C VAL A 278 21.38 -42.48 2.37
N ASP A 279 22.65 -42.76 2.05
CA ASP A 279 23.49 -43.62 2.88
C ASP A 279 24.04 -42.84 4.06
N PRO A 280 23.60 -43.11 5.29
CA PRO A 280 24.04 -42.39 6.47
C PRO A 280 25.53 -42.54 6.75
N THR A 281 26.14 -43.69 6.38
CA THR A 281 27.56 -43.92 6.57
C THR A 281 28.40 -43.08 5.63
N ALA A 282 27.98 -42.95 4.38
CA ALA A 282 28.63 -42.07 3.42
C ALA A 282 28.51 -40.58 3.81
N ILE A 283 27.39 -40.16 4.38
CA ILE A 283 27.22 -38.81 4.93
C ILE A 283 28.17 -38.58 6.10
N LEU A 284 28.27 -39.52 7.04
CA LEU A 284 29.18 -39.42 8.14
C LEU A 284 30.64 -39.26 7.68
N ASP A 285 31.08 -40.04 6.69
CA ASP A 285 32.46 -39.98 6.18
C ASP A 285 32.78 -38.62 5.58
N ARG A 286 31.82 -38.01 4.83
CA ARG A 286 31.97 -36.67 4.29
C ARG A 286 31.96 -35.61 5.40
N LEU A 287 31.10 -35.74 6.43
CA LEU A 287 31.05 -34.82 7.56
C LEU A 287 32.36 -34.81 8.35
N VAL A 288 32.97 -36.01 8.62
CA VAL A 288 34.24 -36.13 9.31
C VAL A 288 35.38 -35.46 8.56
N ALA A 289 35.32 -35.43 7.24
CA ALA A 289 36.31 -34.77 6.37
C ALA A 289 36.03 -33.25 6.18
N LEU A 290 34.87 -32.74 6.59
CA LEU A 290 34.50 -31.37 6.40
C LEU A 290 35.30 -30.43 7.32
N PRO A 291 35.99 -29.40 6.80
CA PRO A 291 36.67 -28.41 7.64
C PRO A 291 35.66 -27.62 8.49
N ILE A 292 35.94 -27.56 9.79
CA ILE A 292 35.19 -26.73 10.74
C ILE A 292 36.12 -25.65 11.27
N SER A 293 35.68 -24.39 11.20
CA SER A 293 36.48 -23.23 11.57
C SER A 293 35.69 -22.30 12.49
N THR A 294 36.39 -21.46 13.24
CA THR A 294 35.81 -20.28 13.87
C THR A 294 35.99 -19.08 13.00
N TRP A 295 34.97 -18.20 12.98
CA TRP A 295 34.95 -17.01 12.10
C TRP A 295 34.11 -15.89 12.70
N THR A 296 34.27 -14.67 12.15
CA THR A 296 33.42 -13.51 12.44
C THR A 296 32.99 -12.90 11.12
N TYR A 297 31.80 -12.27 11.09
CA TYR A 297 31.37 -11.53 9.90
C TYR A 297 32.19 -10.27 9.69
N LEU A 298 32.54 -9.99 8.45
CA LEU A 298 33.22 -8.75 8.06
C LEU A 298 32.36 -7.53 8.42
N GLY A 299 32.90 -6.63 9.22
CA GLY A 299 32.20 -5.41 9.64
C GLY A 299 31.08 -5.61 10.66
N SER A 300 31.00 -6.78 11.31
CA SER A 300 30.07 -7.06 12.40
C SER A 300 30.83 -7.25 13.72
N ASP A 301 30.21 -6.87 14.82
CA ASP A 301 30.65 -7.07 16.20
C ASP A 301 29.87 -8.18 16.93
N GLU A 302 29.14 -9.00 16.19
CA GLU A 302 28.32 -10.11 16.74
C GLU A 302 29.12 -11.19 17.50
N GLY A 303 30.44 -11.16 17.41
CA GLY A 303 31.31 -12.12 18.06
C GLY A 303 31.74 -13.28 17.16
N THR A 304 32.28 -14.35 17.78
CA THR A 304 32.84 -15.49 17.06
C THR A 304 31.83 -16.60 16.88
N HIS A 305 31.72 -17.09 15.67
CA HIS A 305 30.90 -18.23 15.27
C HIS A 305 31.75 -19.47 15.03
N LEU A 306 31.14 -20.65 14.99
CA LEU A 306 31.77 -21.94 14.69
C LEU A 306 30.95 -22.66 13.62
N GLY A 307 31.58 -23.09 12.55
CA GLY A 307 30.91 -23.85 11.51
C GLY A 307 31.79 -24.09 10.27
N PRO A 308 31.26 -24.82 9.28
CA PRO A 308 31.89 -24.96 7.97
C PRO A 308 31.70 -23.72 7.13
N MET A 309 32.53 -23.52 6.12
CA MET A 309 32.29 -22.57 5.06
C MET A 309 31.27 -23.14 4.06
N ALA A 310 30.47 -22.27 3.44
CA ALA A 310 29.42 -22.70 2.51
C ALA A 310 29.98 -23.39 1.26
N GLU A 311 31.13 -22.96 0.79
CA GLU A 311 31.85 -23.58 -0.33
C GLU A 311 32.26 -25.03 -0.02
N ASP A 312 32.82 -25.29 1.17
CA ASP A 312 33.22 -26.61 1.61
C ASP A 312 32.01 -27.52 1.84
N PHE A 313 30.95 -26.99 2.42
CA PHE A 313 29.69 -27.70 2.64
C PHE A 313 29.04 -28.11 1.31
N LYS A 314 29.02 -27.21 0.32
CA LYS A 314 28.54 -27.50 -1.02
C LYS A 314 29.39 -28.56 -1.71
N ALA A 315 30.70 -28.46 -1.64
CA ALA A 315 31.61 -29.44 -2.24
C ALA A 315 31.44 -30.84 -1.61
N ALA A 316 31.17 -30.91 -0.31
CA ALA A 316 30.98 -32.18 0.40
C ALA A 316 29.62 -32.83 0.13
N PHE A 317 28.51 -32.05 0.06
CA PHE A 317 27.16 -32.60 0.09
C PHE A 317 26.31 -32.26 -1.14
N ASP A 318 26.77 -31.37 -2.04
CA ASP A 318 26.01 -30.79 -3.15
C ASP A 318 24.72 -30.09 -2.70
N LEU A 319 24.75 -29.51 -1.52
CA LEU A 319 23.72 -28.69 -0.90
C LEU A 319 24.20 -27.22 -0.87
N ALA A 320 23.44 -26.31 -0.24
CA ALA A 320 23.82 -24.88 -0.14
C ALA A 320 23.80 -24.13 -1.48
N GLY A 321 22.81 -24.36 -2.32
CA GLY A 321 22.40 -23.57 -3.50
C GLY A 321 23.49 -22.80 -4.23
N ASP A 322 23.69 -21.52 -3.87
CA ASP A 322 24.69 -20.62 -4.49
C ASP A 322 26.13 -20.83 -3.98
N GLY A 323 26.33 -21.67 -2.96
CA GLY A 323 27.63 -21.91 -2.34
C GLY A 323 28.15 -20.77 -1.47
N LYS A 324 27.28 -19.81 -1.09
CA LYS A 324 27.63 -18.67 -0.23
C LYS A 324 26.86 -18.68 1.10
N SER A 325 25.85 -19.54 1.22
CA SER A 325 25.00 -19.70 2.40
C SER A 325 24.69 -21.16 2.65
N ILE A 326 24.44 -21.52 3.90
CA ILE A 326 24.01 -22.85 4.29
C ILE A 326 22.63 -22.72 4.94
N ALA A 327 21.63 -23.40 4.39
CA ALA A 327 20.31 -23.45 5.03
C ALA A 327 20.40 -24.29 6.31
N THR A 328 19.78 -23.79 7.39
CA THR A 328 19.78 -24.53 8.68
C THR A 328 19.16 -25.91 8.56
N VAL A 329 18.12 -26.08 7.72
CA VAL A 329 17.51 -27.38 7.45
C VAL A 329 18.47 -28.39 6.81
N ASP A 330 19.42 -27.93 5.99
CA ASP A 330 20.43 -28.78 5.36
C ASP A 330 21.51 -29.19 6.35
N ALA A 331 22.00 -28.23 7.14
CA ALA A 331 22.95 -28.50 8.21
C ALA A 331 22.39 -29.50 9.22
N ASP A 332 21.16 -29.30 9.68
CA ASP A 332 20.46 -30.21 10.61
C ASP A 332 20.23 -31.58 9.97
N GLY A 333 19.84 -31.64 8.69
CA GLY A 333 19.64 -32.88 7.96
C GLY A 333 20.92 -33.71 7.84
N VAL A 334 22.03 -33.06 7.50
CA VAL A 334 23.38 -33.70 7.45
C VAL A 334 23.79 -34.21 8.84
N ALA A 335 23.58 -33.43 9.90
CA ALA A 335 23.88 -33.83 11.26
C ALA A 335 23.07 -35.07 11.68
N LEU A 336 21.75 -35.09 11.41
CA LEU A 336 20.89 -36.23 11.73
C LEU A 336 21.31 -37.49 10.97
N ALA A 337 21.63 -37.38 9.67
CA ALA A 337 22.10 -38.51 8.88
C ALA A 337 23.45 -39.01 9.37
N ALA A 338 24.38 -38.13 9.72
CA ALA A 338 25.68 -38.50 10.25
C ALA A 338 25.58 -39.22 11.59
N ILE A 339 24.69 -38.81 12.49
CA ILE A 339 24.40 -39.51 13.75
C ILE A 339 23.92 -40.95 13.48
N GLN A 340 23.03 -41.15 12.51
CA GLN A 340 22.59 -42.50 12.10
C GLN A 340 23.75 -43.30 11.54
N GLY A 341 24.62 -42.70 10.72
CA GLY A 341 25.83 -43.34 10.19
C GLY A 341 26.82 -43.74 11.28
N LEU A 342 27.01 -42.88 12.28
CA LEU A 342 27.85 -43.19 13.46
C LEU A 342 27.28 -44.38 14.27
N ASN A 343 25.98 -44.41 14.48
CA ASN A 343 25.33 -45.54 15.16
C ASN A 343 25.52 -46.84 14.38
N HIS A 344 25.36 -46.83 13.04
CA HIS A 344 25.61 -48.00 12.20
C HIS A 344 27.04 -48.51 12.32
N LYS A 345 28.06 -47.62 12.27
CA LYS A 345 29.46 -48.00 12.45
C LYS A 345 29.73 -48.57 13.85
N LEU A 346 29.17 -47.94 14.88
CA LEU A 346 29.33 -48.38 16.27
C LEU A 346 28.75 -49.80 16.48
N GLU A 347 27.56 -50.07 16.00
CA GLU A 347 26.94 -51.41 16.12
C GLU A 347 27.69 -52.46 15.32
N ALA A 348 28.20 -52.12 14.12
CA ALA A 348 29.05 -53.04 13.35
C ALA A 348 30.39 -53.35 14.08
N GLU A 349 31.06 -52.34 14.62
CA GLU A 349 32.29 -52.54 15.41
C GLU A 349 32.06 -53.37 16.68
N LYS A 350 30.99 -53.09 17.43
CA LYS A 350 30.55 -53.85 18.59
C LYS A 350 30.31 -55.32 18.24
N ALA A 351 29.61 -55.58 17.15
CA ALA A 351 29.37 -56.94 16.66
C ALA A 351 30.70 -57.66 16.31
N SER A 352 31.61 -56.97 15.65
CA SER A 352 32.95 -57.47 15.32
C SER A 352 33.76 -57.80 16.58
N LEU A 353 33.82 -56.88 17.55
CA LEU A 353 34.52 -57.08 18.81
C LEU A 353 33.91 -58.23 19.59
N GLN A 354 32.60 -58.37 19.64
CA GLN A 354 31.92 -59.49 20.27
C GLN A 354 32.24 -60.84 19.62
N ALA A 355 32.38 -60.88 18.30
CA ALA A 355 32.79 -62.06 17.56
C ALA A 355 34.25 -62.43 17.88
N GLN A 356 35.15 -61.45 17.92
CA GLN A 356 36.55 -61.63 18.30
C GLN A 356 36.70 -62.15 19.77
N LEU A 357 35.93 -61.57 20.70
CA LEU A 357 35.88 -62.01 22.08
C LEU A 357 35.44 -63.49 22.22
N ARG A 358 34.38 -63.88 21.48
CA ARG A 358 33.92 -65.27 21.45
C ARG A 358 35.00 -66.22 20.89
N GLN A 359 35.71 -65.82 19.86
CA GLN A 359 36.78 -66.58 19.26
C GLN A 359 37.98 -66.73 20.24
N LEU A 360 38.34 -65.65 20.92
CA LEU A 360 39.41 -65.67 21.91
C LEU A 360 39.04 -66.58 23.13
N ALA A 361 37.77 -66.45 23.61
CA ALA A 361 37.28 -67.31 24.69
C ALA A 361 37.32 -68.81 24.32
N ALA A 362 36.93 -69.15 23.10
CA ALA A 362 37.00 -70.52 22.62
C ALA A 362 38.43 -71.01 22.48
N ARG A 363 39.36 -70.15 22.06
CA ARG A 363 40.81 -70.52 22.00
C ARG A 363 41.40 -70.72 23.39
N LEU A 364 41.02 -69.86 24.35
CA LEU A 364 41.47 -69.99 25.71
C LEU A 364 40.97 -71.30 26.31
N ALA A 365 39.67 -71.63 26.20
CA ALA A 365 39.12 -72.91 26.69
C ALA A 365 39.81 -74.13 26.03
N ALA A 366 40.16 -74.06 24.76
CA ALA A 366 40.89 -75.14 24.10
C ALA A 366 42.34 -75.29 24.63
N LEU A 367 43.03 -74.21 24.99
CA LEU A 367 44.36 -74.24 25.59
C LEU A 367 44.32 -74.78 27.02
N GLU A 368 43.30 -74.36 27.78
CA GLU A 368 43.12 -74.88 29.15
C GLU A 368 42.89 -76.41 29.14
N ALA A 369 41.97 -76.85 28.23
CA ALA A 369 41.75 -78.29 28.08
C ALA A 369 42.98 -79.08 27.52
N ALA A 370 43.90 -78.45 26.86
CA ALA A 370 45.12 -79.05 26.37
C ALA A 370 46.21 -79.06 27.43
N GLY A 371 46.21 -78.12 28.37
CA GLY A 371 47.17 -78.04 29.49
C GLY A 371 46.90 -79.03 30.69
N GLU A 372 45.66 -79.56 30.76
CA GLU A 372 45.29 -80.53 31.77
C GLU A 372 45.54 -81.99 31.35
N ARG A 373 46.18 -82.20 30.20
CA ARG A 373 46.66 -83.47 29.76
C ARG A 373 48.18 -83.59 29.91
#